data_9c88ad9e0348b50d15a72adb82e2e2ed
#
_entry.id   9c88ad9e0348b50d15a72adb82e2e2ed
#
_cell.length_a   1.000
_cell.length_b   1.000
_cell.length_c   1.000
_cell.angle_alpha   90.00
_cell.angle_beta   90.00
_cell.angle_gamma   90.00
#
_symmetry.space_group_name_H-M   'P 1'
#
loop_
_entity.id
_entity.type
_entity.pdbx_description
1 polymer ?
#
loop_
_entity_poly.entity_id
_entity_poly.type
_entity_poly.pdbx_seq_one_letter_code
_entity_poly.pdbx_strand_id
1 'polypeptide(L)'
;IIESVIEKLSDNNLVNNTRYAEAYVSARKRKGFGPKKIAFELSSKGVDESVTNSVIIEEGDWESAAKLAFSKKFKDGPSPDIKEKLKQKSFLQNRGFRFKEIESVFGNDMLWFNAMSYEVLARKYRPSCFEEVIGQEHVVRALVNSIESEKIHQAFIFSGTRGVGKTTIARILAKCLNCESKTKPT
;
A
#
# COMPACT_ATOMS: atom_id res chain seq x y z
N ILE A 1 -41.42 -4.03 2.16
CA ILE A 1 -41.52 -3.42 3.53
C ILE A 1 -40.17 -2.83 3.94
N ILE A 2 -39.07 -3.58 3.89
CA ILE A 2 -37.74 -3.09 4.31
C ILE A 2 -37.26 -1.94 3.41
N GLU A 3 -37.38 -2.07 2.08
CA GLU A 3 -37.00 -1.03 1.13
C GLU A 3 -37.78 0.27 1.33
N SER A 4 -39.08 0.19 1.52
CA SER A 4 -39.91 1.39 1.75
C SER A 4 -39.63 2.08 3.10
N VAL A 5 -39.09 1.37 4.07
CA VAL A 5 -38.62 1.95 5.34
C VAL A 5 -37.27 2.64 5.14
N ILE A 6 -36.36 2.01 4.38
CA ILE A 6 -35.05 2.61 4.06
C ILE A 6 -35.23 3.90 3.23
N GLU A 7 -36.12 3.89 2.23
CA GLU A 7 -36.48 5.11 1.48
C GLU A 7 -36.97 6.24 2.39
N LYS A 8 -37.94 5.95 3.24
CA LYS A 8 -38.44 6.95 4.22
C LYS A 8 -37.37 7.46 5.18
N LEU A 9 -36.43 6.62 5.58
CA LEU A 9 -35.31 7.04 6.43
C LEU A 9 -34.31 7.90 5.66
N SER A 10 -34.08 7.59 4.37
CA SER A 10 -33.26 8.43 3.48
C SER A 10 -33.90 9.77 3.19
N ASP A 11 -35.19 9.81 2.86
CA ASP A 11 -35.96 11.04 2.59
C ASP A 11 -35.99 11.97 3.82
N ASN A 12 -36.06 11.40 5.00
CA ASN A 12 -35.97 12.14 6.27
C ASN A 12 -34.53 12.44 6.70
N ASN A 13 -33.53 12.18 5.86
CA ASN A 13 -32.10 12.41 6.13
C ASN A 13 -31.58 11.72 7.39
N LEU A 14 -32.23 10.61 7.81
CA LEU A 14 -31.85 9.80 8.96
C LEU A 14 -30.78 8.76 8.61
N VAL A 15 -30.70 8.36 7.33
CA VAL A 15 -29.63 7.52 6.78
C VAL A 15 -28.89 8.36 5.71
N ASN A 16 -27.77 8.94 6.10
CA ASN A 16 -26.95 9.76 5.20
C ASN A 16 -25.47 9.39 5.35
N ASN A 17 -24.93 8.74 4.33
CA ASN A 17 -23.55 8.27 4.31
C ASN A 17 -22.55 9.42 4.39
N THR A 18 -22.85 10.58 3.80
CA THR A 18 -21.99 11.76 3.84
C THR A 18 -21.87 12.29 5.26
N ARG A 19 -22.99 12.54 5.93
CA ARG A 19 -23.03 13.00 7.31
C ARG A 19 -22.36 12.00 8.28
N TYR A 20 -22.55 10.71 8.04
CA TYR A 20 -21.86 9.67 8.80
C TYR A 20 -20.35 9.74 8.59
N ALA A 21 -19.90 9.87 7.33
CA ALA A 21 -18.49 9.98 6.99
C ALA A 21 -17.86 11.24 7.62
N GLU A 22 -18.50 12.41 7.56
CA GLU A 22 -18.03 13.64 8.18
C GLU A 22 -17.80 13.48 9.68
N ALA A 23 -18.82 13.00 10.39
CA ALA A 23 -18.73 12.75 11.83
C ALA A 23 -17.62 11.74 12.18
N TYR A 24 -17.50 10.69 11.37
CA TYR A 24 -16.47 9.66 11.56
C TYR A 24 -15.07 10.19 11.31
N VAL A 25 -14.84 10.89 10.19
CA VAL A 25 -13.54 11.51 9.83
C VAL A 25 -13.09 12.46 10.93
N SER A 26 -13.95 13.39 11.35
CA SER A 26 -13.64 14.36 12.39
C SER A 26 -13.32 13.70 13.75
N ALA A 27 -14.09 12.68 14.15
CA ALA A 27 -13.84 11.94 15.38
C ALA A 27 -12.51 11.17 15.33
N ARG A 28 -12.19 10.53 14.21
CA ARG A 28 -10.96 9.76 14.04
C ARG A 28 -9.73 10.65 13.93
N LYS A 29 -9.84 11.80 13.24
CA LYS A 29 -8.78 12.82 13.15
C LYS A 29 -8.42 13.34 14.56
N ARG A 30 -9.39 13.66 15.41
CA ARG A 30 -9.17 14.05 16.82
C ARG A 30 -8.45 12.98 17.63
N LYS A 31 -8.67 11.69 17.34
CA LYS A 31 -7.95 10.54 17.92
C LYS A 31 -6.55 10.36 17.35
N GLY A 32 -6.13 11.16 16.37
CA GLY A 32 -4.79 11.14 15.77
C GLY A 32 -4.61 10.04 14.73
N PHE A 33 -5.65 9.74 13.96
CA PHE A 33 -5.55 8.87 12.79
C PHE A 33 -5.49 9.71 11.51
N GLY A 34 -4.72 9.24 10.54
CA GLY A 34 -4.53 9.89 9.25
C GLY A 34 -5.54 9.45 8.18
N PRO A 35 -5.58 10.19 7.05
CA PRO A 35 -6.60 10.03 6.02
C PRO A 35 -6.64 8.63 5.38
N LYS A 36 -5.49 8.00 5.16
CA LYS A 36 -5.43 6.65 4.56
C LYS A 36 -6.12 5.58 5.43
N LYS A 37 -5.90 5.64 6.74
CA LYS A 37 -6.50 4.67 7.66
C LYS A 37 -8.00 4.91 7.82
N ILE A 38 -8.40 6.17 7.86
CA ILE A 38 -9.82 6.54 7.94
C ILE A 38 -10.56 6.12 6.67
N ALA A 39 -9.97 6.34 5.49
CA ALA A 39 -10.55 5.88 4.23
C ALA A 39 -10.74 4.36 4.21
N PHE A 40 -9.75 3.61 4.64
CA PHE A 40 -9.85 2.15 4.75
C PHE A 40 -10.95 1.71 5.71
N GLU A 41 -11.07 2.36 6.88
CA GLU A 41 -12.11 2.07 7.86
C GLU A 41 -13.51 2.39 7.33
N LEU A 42 -13.71 3.50 6.62
CA LEU A 42 -14.99 3.87 6.00
C LEU A 42 -15.37 2.90 4.87
N SER A 43 -14.42 2.52 4.01
CA SER A 43 -14.62 1.52 2.97
C SER A 43 -15.04 0.17 3.57
N SER A 44 -14.43 -0.27 4.67
CA SER A 44 -14.81 -1.50 5.37
C SER A 44 -16.22 -1.45 5.99
N LYS A 45 -16.78 -0.26 6.16
CA LYS A 45 -18.15 0.00 6.64
C LYS A 45 -19.17 0.20 5.51
N GLY A 46 -18.74 0.04 4.25
CA GLY A 46 -19.61 0.16 3.09
C GLY A 46 -19.88 1.60 2.63
N VAL A 47 -19.10 2.57 3.11
CA VAL A 47 -19.20 3.94 2.60
C VAL A 47 -18.49 4.04 1.26
N ASP A 48 -19.13 4.67 0.29
CA ASP A 48 -18.61 4.85 -1.05
C ASP A 48 -17.29 5.62 -1.05
N GLU A 49 -16.36 5.24 -1.95
CA GLU A 49 -15.03 5.84 -2.04
C GLU A 49 -15.11 7.32 -2.47
N SER A 50 -16.06 7.69 -3.31
CA SER A 50 -16.25 9.08 -3.77
C SER A 50 -16.64 9.98 -2.61
N VAL A 51 -17.59 9.54 -1.80
CA VAL A 51 -18.03 10.25 -0.57
C VAL A 51 -16.88 10.34 0.43
N THR A 52 -16.17 9.25 0.65
CA THR A 52 -15.03 9.20 1.58
C THR A 52 -13.93 10.18 1.17
N ASN A 53 -13.56 10.20 -0.11
CA ASN A 53 -12.52 11.10 -0.63
C ASN A 53 -12.94 12.57 -0.53
N SER A 54 -14.18 12.90 -0.87
CA SER A 54 -14.71 14.27 -0.77
C SER A 54 -14.64 14.78 0.67
N VAL A 55 -15.12 14.01 1.64
CA VAL A 55 -15.12 14.37 3.06
C VAL A 55 -13.69 14.51 3.61
N ILE A 56 -12.76 13.63 3.22
CA ILE A 56 -11.37 13.70 3.66
C ILE A 56 -10.67 14.96 3.11
N ILE A 57 -10.99 15.37 1.89
CA ILE A 57 -10.46 16.60 1.29
C ILE A 57 -11.03 17.83 1.99
N GLU A 58 -12.34 17.84 2.23
CA GLU A 58 -13.06 18.95 2.86
C GLU A 58 -12.62 19.17 4.31
N GLU A 59 -12.44 18.10 5.09
CA GLU A 59 -11.92 18.15 6.47
C GLU A 59 -10.54 18.83 6.55
N GLY A 60 -9.68 18.66 5.55
CA GLY A 60 -8.40 19.36 5.40
C GLY A 60 -7.47 19.28 6.61
N ASP A 61 -6.45 20.15 6.63
CA ASP A 61 -5.51 20.35 7.76
C ASP A 61 -4.92 19.06 8.39
N TRP A 62 -4.56 18.13 7.54
CA TRP A 62 -3.97 16.86 7.96
C TRP A 62 -2.54 17.00 8.47
N GLU A 63 -1.83 18.05 8.06
CA GLU A 63 -0.47 18.35 8.53
C GLU A 63 -0.46 18.71 10.02
N SER A 64 -1.39 19.58 10.45
CA SER A 64 -1.56 19.92 11.88
C SER A 64 -2.01 18.70 12.69
N ALA A 65 -2.89 17.87 12.12
CA ALA A 65 -3.31 16.63 12.78
C ALA A 65 -2.13 15.67 12.98
N ALA A 66 -1.22 15.56 12.00
CA ALA A 66 0.00 14.74 12.12
C ALA A 66 0.94 15.28 13.20
N LYS A 67 1.16 16.61 13.25
CA LYS A 67 1.97 17.27 14.29
C LYS A 67 1.39 17.03 15.68
N LEU A 68 0.07 17.16 15.83
CA LEU A 68 -0.63 16.93 17.10
C LEU A 68 -0.55 15.46 17.54
N ALA A 69 -0.72 14.52 16.61
CA ALA A 69 -0.60 13.09 16.89
C ALA A 69 0.82 12.70 17.30
N PHE A 70 1.81 13.34 16.68
CA PHE A 70 3.22 13.17 16.98
C PHE A 70 3.58 13.70 18.36
N SER A 71 3.24 14.96 18.67
CA SER A 71 3.59 15.62 19.93
C SER A 71 2.93 14.97 21.15
N LYS A 72 1.75 14.37 20.99
CA LYS A 72 1.10 13.57 22.06
C LYS A 72 1.92 12.35 22.47
N LYS A 73 2.66 11.73 21.55
CA LYS A 73 3.44 10.52 21.82
C LYS A 73 4.91 10.82 22.09
N PHE A 74 5.47 11.77 21.35
CA PHE A 74 6.90 12.12 21.40
C PHE A 74 7.05 13.57 21.88
N LYS A 75 7.12 13.73 23.20
CA LYS A 75 7.16 15.06 23.84
C LYS A 75 8.46 15.81 23.55
N ASP A 76 9.55 15.06 23.33
CA ASP A 76 10.89 15.61 23.09
C ASP A 76 11.11 16.02 21.62
N GLY A 77 10.07 15.91 20.78
CA GLY A 77 10.16 16.24 19.36
C GLY A 77 10.84 15.17 18.49
N PRO A 78 11.24 15.53 17.25
CA PRO A 78 11.93 14.63 16.35
C PRO A 78 13.31 14.26 16.88
N SER A 79 13.62 12.97 16.96
CA SER A 79 14.91 12.49 17.42
C SER A 79 16.03 12.78 16.40
N PRO A 80 17.23 13.16 16.83
CA PRO A 80 18.40 13.26 15.95
C PRO A 80 18.93 11.90 15.50
N ASP A 81 18.67 10.82 16.26
CA ASP A 81 19.06 9.46 15.89
C ASP A 81 18.21 8.91 14.74
N ILE A 82 18.87 8.41 13.71
CA ILE A 82 18.23 7.90 12.49
C ILE A 82 17.28 6.72 12.80
N LYS A 83 17.68 5.81 13.69
CA LYS A 83 16.85 4.64 14.05
C LYS A 83 15.59 5.04 14.81
N GLU A 84 15.71 5.96 15.73
CA GLU A 84 14.58 6.51 16.48
C GLU A 84 13.66 7.31 15.57
N LYS A 85 14.22 8.14 14.70
CA LYS A 85 13.49 8.92 13.71
C LYS A 85 12.67 8.04 12.76
N LEU A 86 13.24 6.91 12.32
CA LEU A 86 12.51 5.92 11.52
C LEU A 86 11.33 5.30 12.28
N LYS A 87 11.50 4.99 13.56
CA LYS A 87 10.39 4.50 14.40
C LYS A 87 9.29 5.54 14.56
N GLN A 88 9.66 6.81 14.76
CA GLN A 88 8.73 7.93 14.87
C GLN A 88 7.93 8.11 13.58
N LYS A 89 8.57 8.04 12.41
CA LYS A 89 7.90 8.12 11.11
C LYS A 89 6.99 6.92 10.86
N SER A 90 7.46 5.71 11.17
CA SER A 90 6.64 4.49 11.08
C SER A 90 5.39 4.56 11.96
N PHE A 91 5.47 5.22 13.11
CA PHE A 91 4.29 5.46 13.95
C PHE A 91 3.23 6.28 13.23
N LEU A 92 3.58 7.38 12.57
CA LEU A 92 2.64 8.19 11.80
C LEU A 92 2.12 7.45 10.57
N GLN A 93 2.97 6.70 9.89
CA GLN A 93 2.59 5.88 8.75
C GLN A 93 1.58 4.80 9.15
N ASN A 94 1.79 4.11 10.27
CA ASN A 94 0.85 3.11 10.81
C ASN A 94 -0.48 3.73 11.27
N ARG A 95 -0.48 5.01 11.59
CA ARG A 95 -1.70 5.78 11.86
C ARG A 95 -2.42 6.24 10.59
N GLY A 96 -1.84 6.02 9.41
CA GLY A 96 -2.42 6.30 8.11
C GLY A 96 -2.20 7.71 7.60
N PHE A 97 -1.23 8.45 8.14
CA PHE A 97 -0.82 9.72 7.56
C PHE A 97 -0.09 9.52 6.23
N ARG A 98 -0.27 10.46 5.30
CA ARG A 98 0.40 10.47 4.00
C ARG A 98 1.83 10.99 4.16
N PHE A 99 2.66 10.72 3.17
CA PHE A 99 4.04 11.17 3.14
C PHE A 99 4.21 12.67 3.40
N LYS A 100 3.45 13.50 2.69
CA LYS A 100 3.49 14.97 2.84
C LYS A 100 3.22 15.43 4.26
N GLU A 101 2.24 14.82 4.92
CA GLU A 101 1.83 15.12 6.29
C GLU A 101 2.92 14.69 7.30
N ILE A 102 3.57 13.56 7.06
CA ILE A 102 4.70 13.09 7.87
C ILE A 102 5.89 14.03 7.72
N GLU A 103 6.23 14.42 6.50
CA GLU A 103 7.31 15.36 6.22
C GLU A 103 7.13 16.71 6.94
N SER A 104 5.91 17.21 7.02
CA SER A 104 5.62 18.48 7.73
C SER A 104 5.99 18.44 9.22
N VAL A 105 6.08 17.24 9.81
CA VAL A 105 6.47 17.05 11.22
C VAL A 105 7.99 17.09 11.40
N PHE A 106 8.74 16.54 10.44
CA PHE A 106 10.19 16.35 10.56
C PHE A 106 11.04 17.40 9.84
N GLY A 107 10.39 18.32 9.11
CA GLY A 107 11.07 19.24 8.21
C GLY A 107 11.56 18.54 6.92
N ASN A 108 12.12 19.31 6.02
CA ASN A 108 12.51 18.86 4.68
C ASN A 108 13.88 18.12 4.70
N ASP A 109 13.98 17.07 5.51
CA ASP A 109 15.21 16.26 5.59
C ASP A 109 15.31 15.34 4.35
N MET A 110 16.02 15.80 3.34
CA MET A 110 16.35 15.02 2.12
C MET A 110 16.98 13.64 2.41
N LEU A 111 17.64 13.49 3.55
CA LEU A 111 18.33 12.25 3.95
C LEU A 111 17.39 11.06 4.12
N TRP A 112 16.13 11.29 4.48
CA TRP A 112 15.21 10.18 4.67
C TRP A 112 14.45 9.79 3.38
N PHE A 113 14.32 10.70 2.41
CA PHE A 113 13.81 10.34 1.07
C PHE A 113 14.64 9.20 0.48
N ASN A 114 15.96 9.28 0.60
CA ASN A 114 16.88 8.21 0.24
C ASN A 114 16.74 6.94 1.13
N ALA A 115 16.35 7.08 2.40
CA ALA A 115 16.15 5.93 3.30
C ALA A 115 14.79 5.24 3.12
N MET A 116 13.75 5.95 2.67
CA MET A 116 12.45 5.35 2.32
C MET A 116 12.42 4.76 0.90
N SER A 117 13.30 5.22 0.03
CA SER A 117 13.60 4.56 -1.24
C SER A 117 14.55 3.37 -1.07
N TYR A 118 14.83 2.95 0.21
CA TYR A 118 15.56 1.70 0.46
C TYR A 118 14.68 0.54 0.03
N GLU A 119 14.70 0.34 -1.25
CA GLU A 119 14.24 -0.91 -1.83
C GLU A 119 15.22 -1.99 -1.35
N VAL A 120 14.70 -2.96 -0.60
CA VAL A 120 15.50 -4.09 -0.12
C VAL A 120 16.30 -4.62 -1.31
N LEU A 121 17.63 -4.70 -1.20
CA LEU A 121 18.53 -5.12 -2.29
C LEU A 121 18.00 -6.36 -3.03
N ALA A 122 17.45 -7.32 -2.29
CA ALA A 122 16.80 -8.50 -2.83
C ALA A 122 15.56 -8.20 -3.70
N ARG A 123 14.97 -7.01 -3.61
CA ARG A 123 13.87 -6.57 -4.46
C ARG A 123 14.38 -5.75 -5.63
N LYS A 124 15.35 -4.86 -5.39
CA LYS A 124 15.98 -4.02 -6.39
C LYS A 124 16.72 -4.84 -7.46
N TYR A 125 17.44 -5.87 -7.03
CA TYR A 125 18.20 -6.76 -7.91
C TYR A 125 17.46 -8.08 -8.21
N ARG A 126 16.13 -8.08 -8.07
CA ARG A 126 15.34 -9.25 -8.45
C ARG A 126 15.29 -9.36 -9.96
N PRO A 127 15.71 -10.51 -10.52
CA PRO A 127 15.62 -10.77 -11.96
C PRO A 127 14.21 -10.47 -12.49
N SER A 128 14.16 -9.78 -13.62
CA SER A 128 12.91 -9.42 -14.31
C SER A 128 12.62 -10.31 -15.52
N CYS A 129 13.64 -10.98 -16.05
CA CYS A 129 13.61 -11.95 -17.17
C CYS A 129 14.39 -13.21 -16.81
N PHE A 130 14.23 -14.27 -17.62
CA PHE A 130 14.93 -15.55 -17.40
C PHE A 130 16.44 -15.46 -17.58
N GLU A 131 16.93 -14.55 -18.40
CA GLU A 131 18.35 -14.35 -18.72
C GLU A 131 19.14 -13.82 -17.51
N GLU A 132 18.46 -13.08 -16.63
CA GLU A 132 19.05 -12.52 -15.39
C GLU A 132 19.08 -13.52 -14.23
N VAL A 133 18.48 -14.71 -14.39
CA VAL A 133 18.41 -15.71 -13.31
C VAL A 133 19.69 -16.52 -13.26
N ILE A 134 20.46 -16.36 -12.18
CA ILE A 134 21.72 -17.06 -11.95
C ILE A 134 21.51 -18.29 -11.06
N GLY A 135 22.14 -19.41 -11.40
CA GLY A 135 22.22 -20.60 -10.54
C GLY A 135 21.02 -21.55 -10.60
N GLN A 136 20.07 -21.35 -11.53
CA GLN A 136 18.91 -22.23 -11.76
C GLN A 136 18.75 -22.56 -13.24
N GLU A 137 19.86 -22.71 -13.97
CA GLU A 137 19.90 -22.85 -15.43
C GLU A 137 19.06 -24.01 -15.95
N HIS A 138 19.06 -25.16 -15.25
CA HIS A 138 18.29 -26.34 -15.64
C HIS A 138 16.77 -26.08 -15.56
N VAL A 139 16.30 -25.36 -14.54
CA VAL A 139 14.87 -24.99 -14.37
C VAL A 139 14.48 -23.96 -15.41
N VAL A 140 15.29 -22.92 -15.58
CA VAL A 140 15.07 -21.87 -16.58
C VAL A 140 14.97 -22.46 -17.97
N ARG A 141 15.92 -23.32 -18.37
CA ARG A 141 15.93 -23.97 -19.67
C ARG A 141 14.68 -24.84 -19.90
N ALA A 142 14.25 -25.59 -18.89
CA ALA A 142 13.04 -26.40 -18.98
C ALA A 142 11.78 -25.54 -19.18
N LEU A 143 11.67 -24.41 -18.49
CA LEU A 143 10.55 -23.48 -18.63
C LEU A 143 10.56 -22.77 -19.98
N VAL A 144 11.70 -22.27 -20.43
CA VAL A 144 11.85 -21.62 -21.74
C VAL A 144 11.46 -22.60 -22.86
N ASN A 145 11.98 -23.82 -22.85
CA ASN A 145 11.62 -24.86 -23.84
C ASN A 145 10.11 -25.17 -23.81
N SER A 146 9.48 -25.19 -22.65
CA SER A 146 8.03 -25.42 -22.54
C SER A 146 7.21 -24.25 -23.14
N ILE A 147 7.68 -23.02 -22.98
CA ILE A 147 7.05 -21.83 -23.56
C ILE A 147 7.24 -21.82 -25.08
N GLU A 148 8.44 -22.04 -25.58
CA GLU A 148 8.76 -22.03 -27.01
C GLU A 148 8.07 -23.19 -27.79
N SER A 149 7.88 -24.34 -27.15
CA SER A 149 7.16 -25.48 -27.73
C SER A 149 5.63 -25.40 -27.58
N GLU A 150 5.11 -24.33 -27.00
CA GLU A 150 3.69 -24.13 -26.66
C GLU A 150 3.08 -25.28 -25.82
N LYS A 151 3.93 -26.07 -25.13
CA LYS A 151 3.53 -27.17 -24.25
C LYS A 151 3.59 -26.76 -22.78
N ILE A 152 2.68 -25.87 -22.40
CA ILE A 152 2.64 -25.33 -21.05
C ILE A 152 1.64 -26.14 -20.22
N HIS A 153 2.09 -26.62 -19.06
CA HIS A 153 1.19 -27.32 -18.12
C HIS A 153 0.24 -26.34 -17.44
N GLN A 154 -0.95 -26.84 -17.07
CA GLN A 154 -1.98 -26.04 -16.39
C GLN A 154 -1.60 -25.60 -14.97
N ALA A 155 -0.64 -26.29 -14.33
CA ALA A 155 -0.18 -26.01 -12.98
C ALA A 155 1.32 -26.26 -12.82
N PHE A 156 2.00 -25.40 -12.08
CA PHE A 156 3.41 -25.50 -11.72
C PHE A 156 3.57 -25.47 -10.20
N ILE A 157 4.38 -26.38 -9.66
CA ILE A 157 4.75 -26.41 -8.25
C ILE A 157 6.24 -26.11 -8.11
N PHE A 158 6.59 -24.99 -7.48
CA PHE A 158 7.97 -24.62 -7.20
C PHE A 158 8.34 -25.04 -5.77
N SER A 159 9.13 -26.10 -5.64
CA SER A 159 9.62 -26.62 -4.35
C SER A 159 11.12 -26.35 -4.17
N GLY A 160 11.60 -26.38 -2.93
CA GLY A 160 13.01 -26.18 -2.59
C GLY A 160 13.19 -25.30 -1.34
N THR A 161 14.45 -25.13 -0.91
CA THR A 161 14.83 -24.36 0.28
C THR A 161 14.50 -22.87 0.17
N ARG A 162 14.51 -22.16 1.30
CA ARG A 162 14.26 -20.71 1.33
C ARG A 162 15.42 -19.98 0.62
N GLY A 163 15.09 -18.97 -0.22
CA GLY A 163 16.10 -18.11 -0.87
C GLY A 163 16.50 -18.53 -2.29
N VAL A 164 16.13 -19.72 -2.78
CA VAL A 164 16.55 -20.23 -4.11
C VAL A 164 15.82 -19.61 -5.32
N GLY A 165 15.07 -18.53 -5.14
CA GLY A 165 14.46 -17.81 -6.26
C GLY A 165 13.09 -18.30 -6.72
N LYS A 166 12.41 -19.23 -6.02
CA LYS A 166 11.10 -19.79 -6.40
C LYS A 166 10.07 -18.75 -6.83
N THR A 167 9.87 -17.76 -5.97
CA THR A 167 8.91 -16.67 -6.23
C THR A 167 9.33 -15.77 -7.40
N THR A 168 10.62 -15.63 -7.65
CA THR A 168 11.16 -14.87 -8.77
C THR A 168 10.85 -15.57 -10.08
N ILE A 169 11.19 -16.86 -10.19
CA ILE A 169 10.92 -17.67 -11.38
C ILE A 169 9.41 -17.75 -11.66
N ALA A 170 8.58 -17.96 -10.63
CA ALA A 170 7.12 -17.98 -10.79
C ALA A 170 6.56 -16.65 -11.34
N ARG A 171 7.10 -15.50 -10.90
CA ARG A 171 6.70 -14.18 -11.41
C ARG A 171 7.15 -13.93 -12.85
N ILE A 172 8.35 -14.35 -13.20
CA ILE A 172 8.86 -14.26 -14.59
C ILE A 172 7.99 -15.13 -15.49
N LEU A 173 7.71 -16.37 -15.10
CA LEU A 173 6.83 -17.27 -15.85
C LEU A 173 5.43 -16.64 -16.05
N ALA A 174 4.83 -16.11 -15.00
CA ALA A 174 3.53 -15.44 -15.08
C ALA A 174 3.55 -14.23 -16.03
N LYS A 175 4.63 -13.44 -16.04
CA LYS A 175 4.80 -12.36 -17.02
C LYS A 175 4.86 -12.88 -18.44
N CYS A 176 5.64 -13.93 -18.70
CA CYS A 176 5.77 -14.52 -20.02
C CYS A 176 4.43 -15.04 -20.56
N LEU A 177 3.63 -15.67 -19.68
CA LEU A 177 2.33 -16.22 -20.06
C LEU A 177 1.25 -15.15 -20.32
N ASN A 178 1.36 -13.99 -19.67
CA ASN A 178 0.42 -12.87 -19.83
C ASN A 178 0.91 -11.78 -20.79
N CYS A 179 2.06 -11.98 -21.46
CA CYS A 179 2.60 -10.99 -22.39
C CYS A 179 1.88 -11.11 -23.74
N GLU A 180 1.25 -10.03 -24.20
CA GLU A 180 0.57 -9.96 -25.49
C GLU A 180 1.54 -9.92 -26.70
N SER A 181 2.79 -9.49 -26.46
CA SER A 181 3.82 -9.48 -27.50
C SER A 181 4.44 -10.88 -27.66
N LYS A 182 4.24 -11.50 -28.82
CA LYS A 182 4.86 -12.79 -29.20
C LYS A 182 6.39 -12.72 -29.40
N THR A 183 6.99 -11.57 -29.23
CA THR A 183 8.44 -11.34 -29.30
C THR A 183 8.98 -11.24 -27.89
N LYS A 184 9.91 -12.13 -27.54
CA LYS A 184 10.68 -12.27 -26.29
C LYS A 184 10.24 -11.37 -25.14
N PRO A 185 9.87 -11.92 -23.98
CA PRO A 185 9.54 -11.10 -22.80
C PRO A 185 10.79 -10.33 -22.38
N THR A 186 10.81 -9.04 -22.64
CA THR A 186 11.73 -8.06 -22.06
C THR A 186 11.28 -7.67 -20.68
#